data_e6debd28e8d27d18ccc4e2de30e8ade9
#
_entry.id   e6debd28e8d27d18ccc4e2de30e8ade9
#
_cell.length_a   1.000
_cell.length_b   1.000
_cell.length_c   1.000
_cell.angle_alpha   90.00
_cell.angle_beta   90.00
_cell.angle_gamma   90.00
#
_symmetry.space_group_name_H-M   'P 1'
#
loop_
_entity.id
_entity.type
_entity.pdbx_description
1 polymer ?
#
loop_
_entity_poly.entity_id
_entity_poly.type
_entity_poly.pdbx_seq_one_letter_code
_entity_poly.pdbx_strand_id
1 'polypeptide(L)'
;CIRDRNTTMNDIALASKKGRRTLYTYFKSKEDIYMAVVESELDMLSDMMKRVAEKNISPDEKMIEMIYTRLDAVKEVVFRNGTLRANFFRDIWRVEKVRKRFDAKEILLFKDVLREGVEKGVFRIDDIDMTAELVHYCVKGIEVPYIRGHIGAKLDDETRDKYVVNLVFGALHRT
;
A
#
# COMPACT_ATOMS: atom_id res chain seq x y z
N CYS A 1 8.99 -10.62 -16.71
CA CYS A 1 8.75 -10.51 -18.17
C CYS A 1 7.90 -9.30 -18.59
N ILE A 2 7.05 -8.74 -17.76
CA ILE A 2 6.31 -7.49 -18.10
C ILE A 2 7.24 -6.25 -17.99
N ARG A 3 8.51 -6.47 -17.74
CA ARG A 3 9.52 -5.49 -17.34
C ARG A 3 9.98 -4.56 -18.46
N ASP A 4 9.90 -4.99 -19.71
CA ASP A 4 10.54 -4.28 -20.79
C ASP A 4 9.50 -3.58 -21.68
N ARG A 5 9.85 -2.39 -22.18
CA ARG A 5 9.10 -1.72 -23.25
C ARG A 5 8.89 -2.62 -24.47
N ASN A 6 9.84 -3.51 -24.70
CA ASN A 6 9.84 -4.45 -25.81
C ASN A 6 9.05 -5.74 -25.54
N THR A 7 8.64 -6.03 -24.27
CA THR A 7 7.83 -7.23 -23.97
C THR A 7 6.46 -7.14 -24.65
N THR A 8 6.16 -8.13 -25.46
CA THR A 8 4.90 -8.25 -26.19
C THR A 8 3.87 -9.12 -25.44
N MET A 9 2.61 -9.05 -25.85
CA MET A 9 1.56 -9.96 -25.36
C MET A 9 1.91 -11.43 -25.65
N ASN A 10 2.66 -11.69 -26.72
CA ASN A 10 3.11 -13.03 -27.06
C ASN A 10 4.14 -13.56 -26.05
N ASP A 11 5.09 -12.72 -25.66
CA ASP A 11 6.11 -13.09 -24.65
C ASP A 11 5.45 -13.37 -23.29
N ILE A 12 4.41 -12.60 -22.92
CA ILE A 12 3.64 -12.85 -21.71
C ILE A 12 2.88 -14.17 -21.78
N ALA A 13 2.26 -14.48 -22.92
CA ALA A 13 1.56 -15.73 -23.14
C ALA A 13 2.49 -16.94 -23.01
N LEU A 14 3.68 -16.87 -23.61
CA LEU A 14 4.72 -17.91 -23.51
C LEU A 14 5.18 -18.08 -22.07
N ALA A 15 5.51 -16.98 -21.37
CA ALA A 15 5.99 -17.01 -19.98
C ALA A 15 4.93 -17.57 -19.01
N SER A 16 3.66 -17.28 -19.24
CA SER A 16 2.55 -17.77 -18.42
C SER A 16 2.08 -19.18 -18.78
N LYS A 17 2.69 -19.82 -19.79
CA LYS A 17 2.26 -21.11 -20.34
C LYS A 17 0.78 -21.13 -20.77
N LYS A 18 0.28 -19.99 -21.19
CA LYS A 18 -1.11 -19.84 -21.69
C LYS A 18 -1.10 -19.55 -23.20
N GLY A 19 -2.12 -20.03 -23.88
CA GLY A 19 -2.29 -19.72 -25.29
C GLY A 19 -2.52 -18.22 -25.50
N ARG A 20 -1.94 -17.62 -26.55
CA ARG A 20 -2.13 -16.21 -26.91
C ARG A 20 -3.61 -15.85 -26.99
N ARG A 21 -4.43 -16.70 -27.61
CA ARG A 21 -5.88 -16.52 -27.71
C ARG A 21 -6.55 -16.41 -26.34
N THR A 22 -6.16 -17.27 -25.40
CA THR A 22 -6.65 -17.26 -24.02
C THR A 22 -6.30 -15.95 -23.32
N LEU A 23 -5.05 -15.46 -23.51
CA LEU A 23 -4.64 -14.21 -22.90
C LEU A 23 -5.48 -13.02 -23.39
N TYR A 24 -5.74 -12.94 -24.70
CA TYR A 24 -6.56 -11.89 -25.30
C TYR A 24 -8.06 -11.98 -24.94
N THR A 25 -8.53 -13.14 -24.45
CA THR A 25 -9.89 -13.26 -23.91
C THR A 25 -10.07 -12.46 -22.63
N TYR A 26 -9.02 -12.36 -21.82
CA TYR A 26 -9.06 -11.67 -20.52
C TYR A 26 -8.50 -10.24 -20.57
N PHE A 27 -7.50 -9.98 -21.40
CA PHE A 27 -6.76 -8.72 -21.46
C PHE A 27 -6.62 -8.25 -22.91
N LYS A 28 -7.05 -7.03 -23.17
CA LYS A 28 -6.97 -6.43 -24.51
C LYS A 28 -5.57 -5.90 -24.83
N SER A 29 -4.80 -5.54 -23.78
CA SER A 29 -3.50 -4.93 -23.90
C SER A 29 -2.54 -5.37 -22.77
N LYS A 30 -1.25 -5.08 -22.93
CA LYS A 30 -0.25 -5.26 -21.89
C LYS A 30 -0.53 -4.34 -20.67
N GLU A 31 -1.08 -3.18 -20.93
CA GLU A 31 -1.49 -2.21 -19.93
C GLU A 31 -2.62 -2.77 -19.05
N ASP A 32 -3.57 -3.50 -19.63
CA ASP A 32 -4.64 -4.15 -18.85
C ASP A 32 -4.08 -5.21 -17.90
N ILE A 33 -3.08 -5.99 -18.36
CA ILE A 33 -2.40 -6.97 -17.50
C ILE A 33 -1.66 -6.25 -16.37
N TYR A 34 -0.96 -5.15 -16.70
CA TYR A 34 -0.25 -4.35 -15.69
C TYR A 34 -1.20 -3.82 -14.62
N MET A 35 -2.33 -3.26 -15.03
CA MET A 35 -3.33 -2.74 -14.09
C MET A 35 -3.96 -3.85 -13.25
N ALA A 36 -4.23 -5.02 -13.83
CA ALA A 36 -4.74 -6.18 -13.09
C ALA A 36 -3.73 -6.68 -12.04
N VAL A 37 -2.44 -6.65 -12.34
CA VAL A 37 -1.38 -6.98 -11.36
C VAL A 37 -1.37 -5.96 -10.24
N VAL A 38 -1.42 -4.66 -10.54
CA VAL A 38 -1.48 -3.60 -9.52
C VAL A 38 -2.72 -3.76 -8.63
N GLU A 39 -3.89 -4.03 -9.23
CA GLU A 39 -5.14 -4.25 -8.49
C GLU A 39 -5.03 -5.47 -7.56
N SER A 40 -4.49 -6.58 -8.05
CA SER A 40 -4.26 -7.79 -7.24
C SER A 40 -3.32 -7.55 -6.06
N GLU A 41 -2.23 -6.78 -6.24
CA GLU A 41 -1.30 -6.44 -5.16
C GLU A 41 -1.98 -5.52 -4.11
N LEU A 42 -2.82 -4.58 -4.55
CA LEU A 42 -3.57 -3.71 -3.63
C LEU A 42 -4.67 -4.48 -2.87
N ASP A 43 -5.34 -5.44 -3.50
CA ASP A 43 -6.30 -6.30 -2.81
C ASP A 43 -5.59 -7.19 -1.77
N MET A 44 -4.43 -7.77 -2.10
CA MET A 44 -3.62 -8.53 -1.13
C MET A 44 -3.19 -7.65 0.06
N LEU A 45 -2.75 -6.43 -0.18
CA LEU A 45 -2.40 -5.47 0.88
C LEU A 45 -3.62 -5.15 1.76
N SER A 46 -4.79 -4.90 1.14
CA SER A 46 -6.05 -4.67 1.86
C SER A 46 -6.39 -5.83 2.79
N ASP A 47 -6.22 -7.07 2.33
CA ASP A 47 -6.47 -8.27 3.13
C ASP A 47 -5.45 -8.43 4.27
N MET A 48 -4.18 -8.06 4.04
CA MET A 48 -3.16 -8.07 5.09
C MET A 48 -3.49 -7.06 6.18
N MET A 49 -3.85 -5.82 5.81
CA MET A 49 -4.23 -4.77 6.76
C MET A 49 -5.49 -5.15 7.55
N LYS A 50 -6.48 -5.74 6.89
CA LYS A 50 -7.69 -6.24 7.55
C LYS A 50 -7.37 -7.30 8.61
N ARG A 51 -6.48 -8.25 8.30
CA ARG A 51 -6.04 -9.26 9.29
C ARG A 51 -5.36 -8.63 10.50
N VAL A 52 -4.60 -7.54 10.31
CA VAL A 52 -4.00 -6.80 11.44
C VAL A 52 -5.09 -6.13 12.27
N ALA A 53 -6.06 -5.46 11.64
CA ALA A 53 -7.17 -4.81 12.34
C ALA A 53 -8.03 -5.79 13.17
N GLU A 54 -8.13 -7.04 12.71
CA GLU A 54 -8.89 -8.12 13.39
C GLU A 54 -8.10 -8.85 14.48
N LYS A 55 -6.81 -8.53 14.69
CA LYS A 55 -6.01 -9.14 15.76
C LYS A 55 -6.52 -8.77 17.15
N ASN A 56 -6.35 -9.69 18.09
CA ASN A 56 -6.65 -9.44 19.50
C ASN A 56 -5.43 -8.80 20.21
N ILE A 57 -5.06 -7.59 19.80
CA ILE A 57 -4.01 -6.76 20.37
C ILE A 57 -4.58 -5.36 20.65
N SER A 58 -3.81 -4.49 21.32
CA SER A 58 -4.28 -3.14 21.62
C SER A 58 -4.45 -2.27 20.35
N PRO A 59 -5.37 -1.29 20.34
CA PRO A 59 -5.59 -0.44 19.15
C PRO A 59 -4.36 0.33 18.67
N ASP A 60 -3.48 0.72 19.58
CA ASP A 60 -2.20 1.35 19.27
C ASP A 60 -1.24 0.38 18.57
N GLU A 61 -1.13 -0.86 19.06
CA GLU A 61 -0.36 -1.91 18.38
C GLU A 61 -0.93 -2.22 16.99
N LYS A 62 -2.27 -2.25 16.82
CA LYS A 62 -2.91 -2.43 15.51
C LYS A 62 -2.51 -1.32 14.54
N MET A 63 -2.60 -0.05 14.97
CA MET A 63 -2.23 1.09 14.12
C MET A 63 -0.77 1.04 13.68
N ILE A 64 0.14 0.75 14.61
CA ILE A 64 1.57 0.60 14.34
C ILE A 64 1.80 -0.52 13.33
N GLU A 65 1.23 -1.70 13.57
CA GLU A 65 1.40 -2.86 12.71
C GLU A 65 0.78 -2.64 11.31
N MET A 66 -0.35 -1.93 11.22
CA MET A 66 -0.95 -1.56 9.93
C MET A 66 -0.04 -0.65 9.12
N ILE A 67 0.59 0.35 9.74
CA ILE A 67 1.52 1.26 9.06
C ILE A 67 2.75 0.48 8.56
N TYR A 68 3.34 -0.39 9.39
CA TYR A 68 4.46 -1.25 8.97
C TYR A 68 4.05 -2.17 7.82
N THR A 69 2.92 -2.87 7.94
CA THR A 69 2.39 -3.78 6.90
C THR A 69 2.28 -3.06 5.56
N ARG A 70 1.81 -1.82 5.57
CA ARG A 70 1.69 -1.01 4.36
C ARG A 70 3.03 -0.65 3.76
N LEU A 71 3.97 -0.14 4.56
CA LEU A 71 5.29 0.27 4.08
C LEU A 71 6.09 -0.91 3.54
N ASP A 72 6.06 -2.04 4.22
CA ASP A 72 6.74 -3.27 3.81
C ASP A 72 6.15 -3.86 2.53
N ALA A 73 4.82 -3.94 2.42
CA ALA A 73 4.17 -4.46 1.23
C ALA A 73 4.51 -3.63 -0.01
N VAL A 74 4.48 -2.31 0.10
CA VAL A 74 4.85 -1.43 -1.02
C VAL A 74 6.32 -1.59 -1.40
N LYS A 75 7.21 -1.71 -0.40
CA LYS A 75 8.64 -1.96 -0.61
C LYS A 75 8.87 -3.29 -1.33
N GLU A 76 8.22 -4.37 -0.89
CA GLU A 76 8.31 -5.69 -1.53
C GLU A 76 7.83 -5.68 -2.97
N VAL A 77 6.66 -5.08 -3.25
CA VAL A 77 6.11 -4.97 -4.61
C VAL A 77 7.08 -4.25 -5.53
N VAL A 78 7.66 -3.14 -5.07
CA VAL A 78 8.62 -2.38 -5.85
C VAL A 78 9.93 -3.15 -6.04
N PHE A 79 10.40 -3.87 -5.02
CA PHE A 79 11.64 -4.63 -5.08
C PHE A 79 11.50 -5.87 -6.00
N ARG A 80 10.40 -6.65 -5.87
CA ARG A 80 10.12 -7.82 -6.73
C ARG A 80 9.94 -7.41 -8.19
N ASN A 81 9.32 -6.29 -8.41
CA ASN A 81 8.90 -5.86 -9.73
C ASN A 81 9.77 -4.76 -10.33
N GLY A 82 11.00 -4.59 -9.97
CA GLY A 82 12.06 -3.62 -10.36
C GLY A 82 11.72 -2.54 -11.42
N THR A 83 10.90 -2.86 -12.41
CA THR A 83 10.38 -1.96 -13.46
C THR A 83 9.01 -1.35 -13.14
N LEU A 84 8.24 -1.92 -12.20
CA LEU A 84 7.10 -1.20 -11.62
C LEU A 84 7.56 0.15 -11.07
N ARG A 85 8.79 0.22 -10.56
CA ARG A 85 9.40 1.45 -10.06
C ARG A 85 9.41 2.58 -11.11
N ALA A 86 9.89 2.32 -12.32
CA ALA A 86 9.96 3.35 -13.36
C ALA A 86 8.59 3.62 -14.01
N ASN A 87 7.77 2.59 -14.22
CA ASN A 87 6.45 2.72 -14.82
C ASN A 87 5.41 3.25 -13.82
N PHE A 88 5.49 2.85 -12.54
CA PHE A 88 4.66 3.37 -11.47
C PHE A 88 4.71 4.90 -11.39
N PHE A 89 5.91 5.48 -11.46
CA PHE A 89 6.05 6.93 -11.41
C PHE A 89 5.67 7.64 -12.71
N ARG A 90 5.71 6.95 -13.84
CA ARG A 90 5.33 7.53 -15.13
C ARG A 90 3.82 7.53 -15.36
N ASP A 91 3.14 6.45 -14.94
CA ASP A 91 1.71 6.26 -15.15
C ASP A 91 0.90 6.43 -13.85
N ILE A 92 1.37 7.29 -12.96
CA ILE A 92 0.82 7.50 -11.62
C ILE A 92 -0.69 7.78 -11.64
N TRP A 93 -1.18 8.50 -12.63
CA TRP A 93 -2.61 8.81 -12.79
C TRP A 93 -3.49 7.59 -13.03
N ARG A 94 -2.99 6.59 -13.76
CA ARG A 94 -3.70 5.34 -13.97
C ARG A 94 -3.70 4.49 -12.70
N VAL A 95 -2.56 4.43 -12.04
CA VAL A 95 -2.41 3.74 -10.75
C VAL A 95 -3.32 4.39 -9.70
N GLU A 96 -3.38 5.73 -9.64
CA GLU A 96 -4.27 6.46 -8.73
C GLU A 96 -5.75 6.09 -8.93
N LYS A 97 -6.18 5.87 -10.16
CA LYS A 97 -7.57 5.45 -10.43
C LYS A 97 -7.89 4.08 -9.79
N VAL A 98 -6.97 3.13 -9.88
CA VAL A 98 -7.13 1.80 -9.26
C VAL A 98 -6.99 1.90 -7.74
N ARG A 99 -6.09 2.74 -7.25
CA ARG A 99 -5.85 2.94 -5.81
C ARG A 99 -7.04 3.54 -5.06
N LYS A 100 -7.91 4.31 -5.69
CA LYS A 100 -9.07 4.93 -5.01
C LYS A 100 -9.91 3.92 -4.22
N ARG A 101 -10.09 2.71 -4.77
CA ARG A 101 -10.82 1.64 -4.09
C ARG A 101 -10.07 1.12 -2.86
N PHE A 102 -8.76 0.96 -2.99
CA PHE A 102 -7.89 0.58 -1.88
C PHE A 102 -7.87 1.67 -0.81
N ASP A 103 -7.64 2.92 -1.21
CA ASP A 103 -7.58 4.08 -0.30
C ASP A 103 -8.86 4.19 0.54
N ALA A 104 -10.04 3.99 -0.07
CA ALA A 104 -11.31 4.00 0.66
C ALA A 104 -11.42 2.86 1.68
N LYS A 105 -10.98 1.64 1.33
CA LYS A 105 -10.96 0.50 2.26
C LYS A 105 -9.99 0.74 3.42
N GLU A 106 -8.80 1.27 3.13
CA GLU A 106 -7.78 1.57 4.13
C GLU A 106 -8.26 2.61 5.13
N ILE A 107 -8.87 3.71 4.68
CA ILE A 107 -9.43 4.73 5.55
C ILE A 107 -10.51 4.12 6.47
N LEU A 108 -11.36 3.23 5.97
CA LEU A 108 -12.35 2.54 6.79
C LEU A 108 -11.68 1.68 7.88
N LEU A 109 -10.64 0.93 7.55
CA LEU A 109 -9.91 0.13 8.54
C LEU A 109 -9.26 1.01 9.62
N PHE A 110 -8.66 2.15 9.23
CA PHE A 110 -8.14 3.10 10.21
C PHE A 110 -9.26 3.66 11.11
N LYS A 111 -10.41 4.04 10.54
CA LYS A 111 -11.56 4.51 11.33
C LYS A 111 -12.01 3.49 12.37
N ASP A 112 -12.09 2.21 11.99
CA ASP A 112 -12.53 1.16 12.90
C ASP A 112 -11.55 0.97 14.07
N VAL A 113 -10.24 0.94 13.80
CA VAL A 113 -9.21 0.81 14.85
C VAL A 113 -9.14 2.08 15.73
N LEU A 114 -9.26 3.28 15.14
CA LEU A 114 -9.28 4.52 15.90
C LEU A 114 -10.51 4.60 16.80
N ARG A 115 -11.69 4.19 16.32
CA ARG A 115 -12.93 4.11 17.12
C ARG A 115 -12.76 3.14 18.29
N GLU A 116 -12.25 1.94 18.04
CA GLU A 116 -11.92 0.99 19.08
C GLU A 116 -10.99 1.59 20.14
N GLY A 117 -9.98 2.34 19.70
CA GLY A 117 -9.04 3.01 20.60
C GLY A 117 -9.66 4.11 21.46
N VAL A 118 -10.59 4.88 20.90
CA VAL A 118 -11.36 5.89 21.67
C VAL A 118 -12.28 5.20 22.70
N GLU A 119 -13.00 4.15 22.28
CA GLU A 119 -13.88 3.39 23.16
C GLU A 119 -13.14 2.72 24.32
N LYS A 120 -11.91 2.27 24.08
CA LYS A 120 -11.03 1.69 25.11
C LYS A 120 -10.22 2.71 25.92
N GLY A 121 -10.35 4.01 25.62
CA GLY A 121 -9.63 5.08 26.29
C GLY A 121 -8.13 5.12 25.95
N VAL A 122 -7.70 4.45 24.86
CA VAL A 122 -6.31 4.44 24.38
C VAL A 122 -6.00 5.73 23.63
N PHE A 123 -6.96 6.23 22.84
CA PHE A 123 -6.83 7.46 22.05
C PHE A 123 -7.75 8.56 22.55
N ARG A 124 -7.30 9.81 22.43
CA ARG A 124 -8.11 11.01 22.58
C ARG A 124 -8.22 11.71 21.23
N ILE A 125 -9.31 11.50 20.54
CA ILE A 125 -9.55 11.97 19.18
C ILE A 125 -10.93 12.62 19.13
N ASP A 126 -10.99 13.89 18.73
CA ASP A 126 -12.23 14.65 18.60
C ASP A 126 -12.99 14.29 17.32
N ASP A 127 -12.26 14.05 16.22
CA ASP A 127 -12.82 13.71 14.91
C ASP A 127 -12.08 12.49 14.33
N ILE A 128 -12.71 11.33 14.44
CA ILE A 128 -12.17 10.06 13.95
C ILE A 128 -12.06 10.05 12.43
N ASP A 129 -13.03 10.65 11.73
CA ASP A 129 -13.07 10.66 10.27
C ASP A 129 -11.91 11.48 9.71
N MET A 130 -11.72 12.69 10.19
CA MET A 130 -10.60 13.55 9.83
C MET A 130 -9.26 12.91 10.19
N THR A 131 -9.15 12.31 11.38
CA THR A 131 -7.92 11.68 11.84
C THR A 131 -7.53 10.50 10.96
N ALA A 132 -8.48 9.63 10.59
CA ALA A 132 -8.23 8.51 9.70
C ALA A 132 -7.76 8.95 8.31
N GLU A 133 -8.38 10.00 7.76
CA GLU A 133 -7.95 10.59 6.49
C GLU A 133 -6.53 11.18 6.58
N LEU A 134 -6.22 11.91 7.65
CA LEU A 134 -4.88 12.47 7.86
C LEU A 134 -3.83 11.37 7.99
N VAL A 135 -4.07 10.32 8.77
CA VAL A 135 -3.16 9.16 8.87
C VAL A 135 -2.93 8.53 7.50
N HIS A 136 -4.02 8.27 6.76
CA HIS A 136 -3.92 7.72 5.40
C HIS A 136 -3.04 8.59 4.49
N TYR A 137 -3.31 9.89 4.41
CA TYR A 137 -2.55 10.78 3.53
C TYR A 137 -1.12 11.00 3.99
N CYS A 138 -0.84 10.98 5.30
CA CYS A 138 0.52 11.02 5.83
C CYS A 138 1.32 9.79 5.36
N VAL A 139 0.77 8.58 5.54
CA VAL A 139 1.42 7.34 5.12
C VAL A 139 1.59 7.30 3.60
N LYS A 140 0.55 7.67 2.85
CA LYS A 140 0.58 7.76 1.38
C LYS A 140 1.63 8.75 0.87
N GLY A 141 1.77 9.90 1.52
CA GLY A 141 2.77 10.92 1.17
C GLY A 141 4.21 10.47 1.40
N ILE A 142 4.43 9.66 2.42
CA ILE A 142 5.75 9.09 2.76
C ILE A 142 6.14 7.96 1.79
N GLU A 143 5.19 7.25 1.21
CA GLU A 143 5.40 6.05 0.40
C GLU A 143 6.43 6.25 -0.74
N VAL A 144 6.26 7.27 -1.55
CA VAL A 144 7.16 7.52 -2.70
C VAL A 144 8.59 7.87 -2.28
N PRO A 145 8.83 8.82 -1.37
CA PRO A 145 10.18 9.11 -0.90
C PRO A 145 10.79 7.94 -0.10
N TYR A 146 9.98 7.12 0.59
CA TYR A 146 10.41 5.90 1.25
C TYR A 146 10.94 4.86 0.24
N ILE A 147 10.16 4.53 -0.80
CA ILE A 147 10.54 3.60 -1.87
C ILE A 147 11.82 4.06 -2.59
N ARG A 148 11.97 5.37 -2.79
CA ARG A 148 13.14 5.95 -3.46
C ARG A 148 14.39 6.02 -2.59
N GLY A 149 14.27 5.71 -1.28
CA GLY A 149 15.36 5.83 -0.33
C GLY A 149 15.73 7.29 -0.02
N HIS A 150 14.81 8.24 -0.22
CA HIS A 150 15.04 9.66 0.11
C HIS A 150 14.84 9.92 1.59
N ILE A 151 14.07 9.06 2.28
CA ILE A 151 13.85 9.14 3.73
C ILE A 151 14.82 8.18 4.40
N GLY A 152 15.61 8.70 5.34
CA GLY A 152 16.50 7.89 6.17
C GLY A 152 17.59 7.14 5.40
N ALA A 153 18.13 7.69 4.31
CA ALA A 153 19.11 7.04 3.43
C ALA A 153 20.37 6.50 4.15
N LYS A 154 20.65 7.01 5.37
CA LYS A 154 21.79 6.60 6.20
C LYS A 154 21.38 5.68 7.36
N LEU A 155 20.10 5.40 7.51
CA LEU A 155 19.55 4.56 8.57
C LEU A 155 19.29 3.16 8.03
N ASP A 156 19.37 2.14 8.89
CA ASP A 156 18.83 0.83 8.60
C ASP A 156 17.29 0.88 8.52
N ASP A 157 16.71 -0.13 7.89
CA ASP A 157 15.28 -0.18 7.64
C ASP A 157 14.47 -0.12 8.95
N GLU A 158 14.87 -0.85 9.98
CA GLU A 158 14.17 -0.91 11.27
C GLU A 158 14.14 0.45 11.97
N THR A 159 15.28 1.12 12.03
CA THR A 159 15.39 2.46 12.62
C THR A 159 14.54 3.48 11.87
N ARG A 160 14.60 3.47 10.53
CA ARG A 160 13.82 4.37 9.68
C ARG A 160 12.31 4.18 9.89
N ASP A 161 11.85 2.94 9.94
CA ASP A 161 10.45 2.59 10.10
C ASP A 161 9.93 3.04 11.47
N LYS A 162 10.73 2.89 12.53
CA LYS A 162 10.42 3.45 13.86
C LYS A 162 10.21 4.96 13.84
N TYR A 163 11.06 5.71 13.12
CA TYR A 163 10.87 7.17 13.00
C TYR A 163 9.59 7.54 12.28
N VAL A 164 9.26 6.84 11.19
CA VAL A 164 8.01 7.07 10.44
C VAL A 164 6.79 6.80 11.31
N VAL A 165 6.77 5.65 11.98
CA VAL A 165 5.68 5.27 12.87
C VAL A 165 5.55 6.26 14.02
N ASN A 166 6.63 6.61 14.70
CA ASN A 166 6.62 7.55 15.81
C ASN A 166 6.12 8.94 15.40
N LEU A 167 6.44 9.40 14.18
CA LEU A 167 5.95 10.68 13.68
C LEU A 167 4.44 10.65 13.46
N VAL A 168 3.95 9.63 12.75
CA VAL A 168 2.51 9.49 12.46
C VAL A 168 1.73 9.24 13.74
N PHE A 169 2.24 8.38 14.60
CA PHE A 169 1.57 7.95 15.82
C PHE A 169 1.68 8.98 16.96
N GLY A 170 2.77 9.72 17.06
CA GLY A 170 2.96 10.77 18.07
C GLY A 170 1.92 11.90 17.96
N ALA A 171 1.32 12.06 16.78
CA ALA A 171 0.21 12.99 16.58
C ALA A 171 -1.12 12.52 17.21
N LEU A 172 -1.28 11.20 17.44
CA LEU A 172 -2.50 10.60 18.00
C LEU A 172 -2.52 10.62 19.54
N HIS A 173 -1.36 10.83 20.19
CA HIS A 173 -1.19 10.79 21.64
C HIS A 173 -1.06 12.18 22.29
N ARG A 174 -1.28 13.26 21.56
CA ARG A 174 -1.25 14.59 22.18
C ARG A 174 -2.51 14.80 23.04
N THR A 175 -2.25 14.79 24.35
CA THR A 175 -3.13 15.32 25.40
C THR A 175 -3.46 16.79 25.14
#